data_22e66bde89f69d00be7eed6c5bce6c3f
#
_entry.id   22e66bde89f69d00be7eed6c5bce6c3f
#
_cell.length_a   1.000
_cell.length_b   1.000
_cell.length_c   1.000
_cell.angle_alpha   90.00
_cell.angle_beta   90.00
_cell.angle_gamma   90.00
#
_symmetry.space_group_name_H-M   'P 1'
#
loop_
_entity.id
_entity.type
_entity.pdbx_description
1 polymer ?
#
loop_
_entity_poly.entity_id
_entity_poly.type
_entity_poly.pdbx_seq_one_letter_code
_entity_poly.pdbx_strand_id
1 'polypeptide(L)'
;MPNRYAGTPTYEIWRGMKRRCFRVTATDYAAYGGCGIVVCCGWKDSFVEFLEDMGERPSVNHSIDRKDGEGNYSCGHCEECIAKGWSANCRWATRAEQRRNQKDVRFLEFRGARLCLKDMAEKYGLTKSQLHNRLAAGWSLSDALLTPVRQWQGDKKFHQVPESERDAK
;
A
#
# COMPACT_ATOMS: atom_id res chain seq x y z
N MET A 1 -30.09 -19.60 15.97
CA MET A 1 -29.75 -18.40 16.75
C MET A 1 -29.20 -17.33 15.83
N PRO A 2 -29.66 -16.07 15.87
CA PRO A 2 -29.06 -15.02 15.09
C PRO A 2 -27.58 -14.86 15.50
N ASN A 3 -26.69 -14.69 14.51
CA ASN A 3 -25.26 -14.51 14.77
C ASN A 3 -25.05 -13.14 15.43
N ARG A 4 -24.61 -13.13 16.70
CA ARG A 4 -24.38 -11.92 17.51
C ARG A 4 -23.39 -10.92 16.89
N TYR A 5 -22.59 -11.37 15.94
CA TYR A 5 -21.60 -10.54 15.25
C TYR A 5 -22.12 -9.94 13.94
N ALA A 6 -23.29 -10.37 13.46
CA ALA A 6 -23.85 -9.88 12.20
C ALA A 6 -23.98 -8.35 12.22
N GLY A 7 -23.49 -7.71 11.15
CA GLY A 7 -23.50 -6.25 11.02
C GLY A 7 -22.30 -5.54 11.68
N THR A 8 -21.45 -6.21 12.45
CA THR A 8 -20.22 -5.57 12.93
C THR A 8 -19.22 -5.35 11.78
N PRO A 9 -18.44 -4.23 11.78
CA PRO A 9 -17.49 -3.93 10.73
C PRO A 9 -16.48 -5.05 10.47
N THR A 10 -15.97 -5.71 11.51
CA THR A 10 -15.04 -6.82 11.42
C THR A 10 -15.67 -8.04 10.76
N TYR A 11 -16.92 -8.36 11.13
CA TYR A 11 -17.66 -9.47 10.53
C TYR A 11 -17.92 -9.27 9.03
N GLU A 12 -18.25 -8.04 8.62
CA GLU A 12 -18.48 -7.75 7.21
C GLU A 12 -17.18 -7.84 6.39
N ILE A 13 -16.02 -7.48 6.96
CA ILE A 13 -14.71 -7.70 6.31
C ILE A 13 -14.43 -9.20 6.14
N TRP A 14 -14.66 -10.00 7.18
CA TRP A 14 -14.50 -11.46 7.11
C TRP A 14 -15.42 -12.09 6.05
N ARG A 15 -16.68 -11.70 6.00
CA ARG A 15 -17.62 -12.14 4.94
C ARG A 15 -17.14 -11.74 3.54
N GLY A 16 -16.67 -10.50 3.41
CA GLY A 16 -16.14 -9.98 2.16
C GLY A 16 -14.90 -10.76 1.69
N MET A 17 -13.98 -11.09 2.59
CA MET A 17 -12.82 -11.95 2.32
C MET A 17 -13.25 -13.32 1.77
N LYS A 18 -14.16 -13.99 2.45
CA LYS A 18 -14.69 -15.29 2.01
C LYS A 18 -15.39 -15.20 0.66
N ARG A 19 -16.19 -14.16 0.44
CA ARG A 19 -16.88 -13.92 -0.83
C ARG A 19 -15.89 -13.87 -2.00
N ARG A 20 -14.80 -13.12 -1.85
CA ARG A 20 -13.76 -12.99 -2.89
C ARG A 20 -13.08 -14.33 -3.22
N CYS A 21 -12.87 -15.17 -2.22
CA CYS A 21 -12.17 -16.44 -2.42
C CYS A 21 -13.06 -17.59 -2.89
N PHE A 22 -14.35 -17.58 -2.55
CA PHE A 22 -15.19 -18.77 -2.75
C PHE A 22 -16.43 -18.53 -3.61
N ARG A 23 -16.85 -17.28 -3.84
CA ARG A 23 -18.04 -17.01 -4.64
C ARG A 23 -17.68 -16.69 -6.08
N VAL A 24 -17.82 -17.66 -6.96
CA VAL A 24 -17.47 -17.55 -8.40
C VAL A 24 -18.16 -16.37 -9.11
N THR A 25 -19.38 -15.98 -8.64
CA THR A 25 -20.14 -14.86 -9.20
C THR A 25 -19.75 -13.50 -8.64
N ALA A 26 -18.80 -13.43 -7.70
CA ALA A 26 -18.33 -12.15 -7.16
C ALA A 26 -17.44 -11.44 -8.19
N THR A 27 -17.63 -10.14 -8.36
CA THR A 27 -16.87 -9.31 -9.33
C THR A 27 -15.37 -9.38 -9.15
N ASP A 28 -14.93 -9.54 -7.93
CA ASP A 28 -13.52 -9.61 -7.54
C ASP A 28 -12.96 -11.05 -7.46
N TYR A 29 -13.82 -12.09 -7.71
CA TYR A 29 -13.40 -13.49 -7.65
C TYR A 29 -12.21 -13.82 -8.57
N ALA A 30 -12.20 -13.29 -9.79
CA ALA A 30 -11.14 -13.56 -10.76
C ALA A 30 -9.74 -13.16 -10.25
N ALA A 31 -9.66 -12.12 -9.43
CA ALA A 31 -8.40 -11.64 -8.85
C ALA A 31 -8.01 -12.34 -7.52
N TYR A 32 -8.88 -13.17 -6.97
CA TYR A 32 -8.66 -13.87 -5.70
C TYR A 32 -8.85 -15.39 -5.85
N GLY A 33 -10.05 -15.90 -5.63
CA GLY A 33 -10.31 -17.34 -5.76
C GLY A 33 -10.01 -17.90 -7.14
N GLY A 34 -10.26 -17.10 -8.20
CA GLY A 34 -9.91 -17.45 -9.57
C GLY A 34 -8.40 -17.56 -9.83
N CYS A 35 -7.57 -16.90 -9.00
CA CYS A 35 -6.10 -17.04 -9.01
C CYS A 35 -5.61 -18.08 -7.99
N GLY A 36 -6.49 -18.85 -7.36
CA GLY A 36 -6.12 -19.87 -6.37
C GLY A 36 -5.92 -19.37 -4.95
N ILE A 37 -6.22 -18.09 -4.66
CA ILE A 37 -6.15 -17.55 -3.32
C ILE A 37 -7.31 -18.08 -2.48
N VAL A 38 -6.98 -18.63 -1.32
CA VAL A 38 -7.95 -19.22 -0.39
C VAL A 38 -7.89 -18.58 0.99
N VAL A 39 -8.87 -18.90 1.80
CA VAL A 39 -8.89 -18.60 3.25
C VAL A 39 -8.64 -19.91 3.98
N CYS A 40 -7.70 -19.94 4.92
CA CYS A 40 -7.37 -21.14 5.69
C CYS A 40 -8.58 -21.68 6.46
N CYS A 41 -8.57 -22.97 6.78
CA CYS A 41 -9.69 -23.68 7.40
C CYS A 41 -10.18 -23.00 8.69
N GLY A 42 -9.30 -22.58 9.58
CA GLY A 42 -9.67 -21.92 10.82
C GLY A 42 -10.53 -20.67 10.58
N TRP A 43 -10.12 -19.81 9.67
CA TRP A 43 -10.86 -18.58 9.36
C TRP A 43 -12.04 -18.77 8.41
N LYS A 44 -12.01 -19.83 7.59
CA LYS A 44 -13.09 -20.11 6.65
C LYS A 44 -14.37 -20.46 7.39
N ASP A 45 -14.27 -21.25 8.43
CA ASP A 45 -15.41 -21.86 9.11
C ASP A 45 -15.76 -21.17 10.44
N SER A 46 -14.79 -20.44 11.05
CA SER A 46 -14.97 -19.76 12.33
C SER A 46 -14.66 -18.25 12.25
N PHE A 47 -15.68 -17.41 12.46
CA PHE A 47 -15.48 -15.97 12.65
C PHE A 47 -14.78 -15.68 13.99
N VAL A 48 -15.01 -16.51 15.00
CA VAL A 48 -14.41 -16.32 16.33
C VAL A 48 -12.91 -16.46 16.25
N GLU A 49 -12.41 -17.51 15.60
CA GLU A 49 -10.97 -17.70 15.38
C GLU A 49 -10.36 -16.54 14.57
N PHE A 50 -11.06 -16.09 13.53
CA PHE A 50 -10.62 -14.91 12.78
C PHE A 50 -10.52 -13.67 13.65
N LEU A 51 -11.51 -13.44 14.54
CA LEU A 51 -11.53 -12.31 15.45
C LEU A 51 -10.45 -12.39 16.52
N GLU A 52 -10.18 -13.58 17.04
CA GLU A 52 -9.10 -13.82 18.02
C GLU A 52 -7.73 -13.52 17.43
N ASP A 53 -7.47 -13.93 16.18
CA ASP A 53 -6.19 -13.74 15.51
C ASP A 53 -5.97 -12.29 15.02
N MET A 54 -7.00 -11.69 14.48
CA MET A 54 -6.90 -10.37 13.83
C MET A 54 -7.30 -9.21 14.75
N GLY A 55 -8.02 -9.49 15.82
CA GLY A 55 -8.67 -8.47 16.63
C GLY A 55 -9.78 -7.73 15.86
N GLU A 56 -10.38 -6.75 16.51
CA GLU A 56 -11.37 -5.89 15.88
C GLU A 56 -10.72 -4.96 14.85
N ARG A 57 -11.51 -4.59 13.83
CA ARG A 57 -11.11 -3.59 12.84
C ARG A 57 -10.79 -2.26 13.53
N PRO A 58 -9.54 -1.73 13.44
CA PRO A 58 -9.13 -0.55 14.20
C PRO A 58 -9.90 0.73 13.85
N SER A 59 -10.29 0.91 12.58
CA SER A 59 -11.11 2.03 12.13
C SER A 59 -11.72 1.77 10.75
N VAL A 60 -12.62 2.67 10.31
CA VAL A 60 -13.23 2.62 8.97
C VAL A 60 -12.20 2.71 7.82
N ASN A 61 -11.01 3.21 8.10
CA ASN A 61 -9.93 3.34 7.11
C ASN A 61 -9.07 2.08 6.97
N HIS A 62 -9.24 1.07 7.84
CA HIS A 62 -8.51 -0.19 7.77
C HIS A 62 -9.32 -1.24 7.03
N SER A 63 -8.66 -2.09 6.28
CA SER A 63 -9.21 -3.32 5.73
C SER A 63 -8.19 -4.44 5.84
N ILE A 64 -8.64 -5.68 5.67
CA ILE A 64 -7.72 -6.82 5.70
C ILE A 64 -6.78 -6.76 4.50
N ASP A 65 -5.50 -6.91 4.75
CA ASP A 65 -4.41 -6.89 3.78
C ASP A 65 -3.57 -8.15 3.92
N ARG A 66 -3.15 -8.74 2.80
CA ARG A 66 -2.18 -9.84 2.80
C ARG A 66 -0.79 -9.25 2.69
N LYS A 67 0.10 -9.62 3.62
CA LYS A 67 1.50 -9.16 3.64
C LYS A 67 2.22 -9.56 2.34
N ASP A 68 2.02 -10.81 1.93
CA ASP A 68 2.35 -11.30 0.60
C ASP A 68 1.08 -11.39 -0.24
N GLY A 69 0.99 -10.57 -1.29
CA GLY A 69 -0.16 -10.51 -2.17
C GLY A 69 -0.40 -11.79 -3.00
N GLU A 70 0.59 -12.66 -3.14
CA GLU A 70 0.44 -13.99 -3.79
C GLU A 70 0.05 -15.09 -2.83
N GLY A 71 0.29 -14.87 -1.53
CA GLY A 71 -0.07 -15.82 -0.48
C GLY A 71 -1.56 -15.82 -0.15
N ASN A 72 -1.96 -16.78 0.68
CA ASN A 72 -3.33 -16.99 1.11
C ASN A 72 -3.72 -16.09 2.28
N TYR A 73 -5.01 -16.00 2.58
CA TYR A 73 -5.49 -15.51 3.87
C TYR A 73 -5.28 -16.59 4.91
N SER A 74 -4.19 -16.53 5.64
CA SER A 74 -3.73 -17.58 6.56
C SER A 74 -3.43 -17.04 7.95
N CYS A 75 -3.84 -17.81 8.97
CA CYS A 75 -3.56 -17.53 10.38
C CYS A 75 -2.16 -17.99 10.82
N GLY A 76 -1.58 -18.97 10.12
CA GLY A 76 -0.27 -19.53 10.41
C GLY A 76 -0.25 -20.67 11.43
N HIS A 77 -1.36 -20.98 12.09
CA HIS A 77 -1.40 -21.96 13.20
C HIS A 77 -2.52 -23.00 13.10
N CYS A 78 -3.55 -22.83 12.25
CA CYS A 78 -4.56 -23.86 12.08
C CYS A 78 -3.97 -25.11 11.38
N GLU A 79 -4.66 -26.22 11.47
CA GLU A 79 -4.21 -27.51 10.93
C GLU A 79 -3.78 -27.41 9.45
N GLU A 80 -4.57 -26.75 8.62
CA GLU A 80 -4.23 -26.53 7.21
C GLU A 80 -2.97 -25.70 7.04
N CYS A 81 -2.81 -24.62 7.82
CA CYS A 81 -1.62 -23.78 7.76
C CYS A 81 -0.36 -24.55 8.15
N ILE A 82 -0.43 -25.35 9.21
CA ILE A 82 0.68 -26.19 9.65
C ILE A 82 1.03 -27.23 8.57
N ALA A 83 0.03 -27.94 8.06
CA ALA A 83 0.24 -28.98 7.04
C ALA A 83 0.84 -28.45 5.74
N LYS A 84 0.50 -27.21 5.35
CA LYS A 84 0.97 -26.56 4.11
C LYS A 84 2.16 -25.60 4.32
N GLY A 85 2.66 -25.43 5.54
CA GLY A 85 3.74 -24.51 5.86
C GLY A 85 3.38 -23.05 5.65
N TRP A 86 2.10 -22.68 5.79
CA TRP A 86 1.66 -21.28 5.64
C TRP A 86 1.87 -20.49 6.93
N SER A 87 2.63 -19.43 6.85
CA SER A 87 2.77 -18.46 7.94
C SER A 87 1.57 -17.50 8.02
N ALA A 88 1.45 -16.75 9.13
CA ALA A 88 0.45 -15.71 9.28
C ALA A 88 0.67 -14.58 8.26
N ASN A 89 -0.24 -14.47 7.28
CA ASN A 89 -0.09 -13.60 6.12
C ASN A 89 -1.01 -12.37 6.13
N CYS A 90 -1.80 -12.13 7.18
CA CYS A 90 -2.77 -11.06 7.19
C CYS A 90 -2.46 -10.00 8.25
N ARG A 91 -2.98 -8.80 8.02
CA ARG A 91 -2.94 -7.66 8.93
C ARG A 91 -4.09 -6.70 8.63
N TRP A 92 -4.39 -5.85 9.59
CA TRP A 92 -5.16 -4.64 9.32
C TRP A 92 -4.24 -3.60 8.67
N ALA A 93 -4.66 -3.03 7.56
CA ALA A 93 -3.90 -1.98 6.89
C ALA A 93 -4.81 -0.90 6.33
N THR A 94 -4.31 0.32 6.38
CA THR A 94 -4.93 1.47 5.71
C THR A 94 -4.73 1.39 4.20
N ARG A 95 -5.55 2.11 3.44
CA ARG A 95 -5.41 2.18 1.99
C ARG A 95 -4.03 2.67 1.53
N ALA A 96 -3.39 3.54 2.33
CA ALA A 96 -2.03 4.02 2.05
C ALA A 96 -0.99 2.91 2.21
N GLU A 97 -1.09 2.11 3.28
CA GLU A 97 -0.21 0.95 3.52
C GLU A 97 -0.39 -0.13 2.47
N GLN A 98 -1.65 -0.44 2.09
CA GLN A 98 -1.93 -1.41 1.03
C GLN A 98 -1.34 -0.99 -0.32
N ARG A 99 -1.42 0.29 -0.70
CA ARG A 99 -0.79 0.78 -1.94
C ARG A 99 0.72 0.61 -1.92
N ARG A 100 1.38 0.69 -0.76
CA ARG A 100 2.82 0.44 -0.63
C ARG A 100 3.18 -1.03 -0.83
N ASN A 101 2.23 -1.92 -0.54
CA ASN A 101 2.39 -3.37 -0.66
C ASN A 101 2.02 -3.93 -2.04
N GLN A 102 1.51 -3.11 -2.96
CA GLN A 102 1.16 -3.56 -4.31
C GLN A 102 2.42 -3.93 -5.10
N LYS A 103 2.34 -4.96 -5.97
CA LYS A 103 3.45 -5.44 -6.83
C LYS A 103 4.08 -4.35 -7.69
N ASP A 104 3.32 -3.31 -8.02
CA ASP A 104 3.76 -2.16 -8.83
C ASP A 104 4.54 -1.11 -8.04
N VAL A 105 4.71 -1.30 -6.73
CA VAL A 105 5.50 -0.39 -5.92
C VAL A 105 6.97 -0.68 -6.13
N ARG A 106 7.63 0.20 -6.90
CA ARG A 106 9.07 0.15 -7.09
C ARG A 106 9.78 0.39 -5.76
N PHE A 107 10.41 -0.65 -5.23
CA PHE A 107 11.32 -0.53 -4.10
C PHE A 107 12.71 -0.16 -4.59
N LEU A 108 13.37 0.70 -3.83
CA LEU A 108 14.73 1.15 -4.06
C LEU A 108 15.60 0.70 -2.88
N GLU A 109 16.79 0.24 -3.15
CA GLU A 109 17.77 -0.10 -2.11
C GLU A 109 18.90 0.92 -2.14
N PHE A 110 19.11 1.60 -1.01
CA PHE A 110 20.19 2.56 -0.88
C PHE A 110 20.70 2.61 0.56
N ARG A 111 22.01 2.45 0.74
CA ARG A 111 22.71 2.45 2.04
C ARG A 111 22.03 1.51 3.07
N GLY A 112 21.73 0.29 2.65
CA GLY A 112 21.13 -0.74 3.50
C GLY A 112 19.63 -0.55 3.81
N ALA A 113 18.99 0.50 3.31
CA ALA A 113 17.55 0.71 3.43
C ALA A 113 16.84 0.30 2.15
N ARG A 114 15.82 -0.58 2.27
CA ARG A 114 14.89 -0.93 1.18
C ARG A 114 13.56 -0.26 1.43
N LEU A 115 13.25 0.77 0.65
CA LEU A 115 12.06 1.61 0.82
C LEU A 115 11.33 1.77 -0.51
N CYS A 116 10.01 2.02 -0.46
CA CYS A 116 9.28 2.42 -1.66
C CYS A 116 9.74 3.80 -2.14
N LEU A 117 9.49 4.11 -3.42
CA LEU A 117 9.92 5.37 -4.05
C LEU A 117 9.51 6.62 -3.24
N LYS A 118 8.32 6.60 -2.63
CA LYS A 118 7.83 7.73 -1.82
C LYS A 118 8.63 7.87 -0.53
N ASP A 119 8.74 6.78 0.22
CA ASP A 119 9.42 6.80 1.53
C ASP A 119 10.92 7.06 1.37
N MET A 120 11.52 6.58 0.27
CA MET A 120 12.91 6.88 -0.08
C MET A 120 13.09 8.38 -0.38
N ALA A 121 12.19 8.98 -1.16
CA ALA A 121 12.24 10.41 -1.46
C ALA A 121 12.11 11.25 -0.18
N GLU A 122 11.11 10.98 0.66
CA GLU A 122 10.89 11.67 1.93
C GLU A 122 12.10 11.59 2.86
N LYS A 123 12.73 10.41 2.97
CA LYS A 123 13.93 10.20 3.78
C LYS A 123 15.10 11.11 3.38
N TYR A 124 15.19 11.48 2.11
CA TYR A 124 16.25 12.34 1.56
C TYR A 124 15.77 13.78 1.23
N GLY A 125 14.63 14.20 1.79
CA GLY A 125 14.11 15.56 1.64
C GLY A 125 13.58 15.90 0.25
N LEU A 126 13.17 14.88 -0.53
CA LEU A 126 12.64 15.01 -1.87
C LEU A 126 11.14 14.71 -1.90
N THR A 127 10.43 15.26 -2.87
CA THR A 127 9.10 14.76 -3.21
C THR A 127 9.22 13.48 -4.06
N LYS A 128 8.18 12.63 -4.02
CA LYS A 128 8.10 11.45 -4.89
C LYS A 128 8.32 11.79 -6.37
N SER A 129 7.73 12.90 -6.83
CA SER A 129 7.84 13.35 -8.23
C SER A 129 9.26 13.77 -8.59
N GLN A 130 9.95 14.47 -7.68
CA GLN A 130 11.35 14.87 -7.92
C GLN A 130 12.25 13.65 -8.07
N LEU A 131 12.16 12.68 -7.17
CA LEU A 131 12.94 11.46 -7.28
C LEU A 131 12.59 10.65 -8.53
N HIS A 132 11.28 10.52 -8.83
CA HIS A 132 10.82 9.83 -10.04
C HIS A 132 11.40 10.46 -11.32
N ASN A 133 11.31 11.78 -11.45
CA ASN A 133 11.77 12.51 -12.64
C ASN A 133 13.29 12.40 -12.82
N ARG A 134 14.08 12.47 -11.72
CA ARG A 134 15.53 12.27 -11.79
C ARG A 134 15.90 10.87 -12.27
N LEU A 135 15.26 9.84 -11.75
CA LEU A 135 15.47 8.46 -12.18
C LEU A 135 15.01 8.22 -13.64
N ALA A 136 13.89 8.82 -14.04
CA ALA A 136 13.39 8.77 -15.41
C ALA A 136 14.33 9.51 -16.40
N ALA A 137 15.02 10.55 -15.94
CA ALA A 137 16.06 11.26 -16.70
C ALA A 137 17.42 10.52 -16.74
N GLY A 138 17.50 9.30 -16.20
CA GLY A 138 18.69 8.46 -16.24
C GLY A 138 19.73 8.72 -15.14
N TRP A 139 19.36 9.47 -14.10
CA TRP A 139 20.28 9.70 -12.98
C TRP A 139 20.54 8.39 -12.22
N SER A 140 21.74 8.20 -11.71
CA SER A 140 22.01 7.14 -10.74
C SER A 140 21.14 7.34 -9.48
N LEU A 141 20.83 6.28 -8.75
CA LEU A 141 20.06 6.40 -7.51
C LEU A 141 20.78 7.28 -6.48
N SER A 142 22.11 7.18 -6.41
CA SER A 142 22.95 8.01 -5.55
C SER A 142 22.81 9.49 -5.89
N ASP A 143 23.00 9.85 -7.17
CA ASP A 143 22.89 11.24 -7.61
C ASP A 143 21.48 11.78 -7.46
N ALA A 144 20.48 10.95 -7.77
CA ALA A 144 19.08 11.30 -7.64
C ALA A 144 18.67 11.63 -6.19
N LEU A 145 19.28 10.96 -5.20
CA LEU A 145 18.98 11.18 -3.79
C LEU A 145 19.83 12.28 -3.14
N LEU A 146 21.11 12.36 -3.50
CA LEU A 146 22.06 13.22 -2.80
C LEU A 146 22.21 14.62 -3.42
N THR A 147 21.78 14.83 -4.66
CA THR A 147 21.83 16.16 -5.29
C THR A 147 20.73 17.06 -4.70
N PRO A 148 21.08 18.21 -4.13
CA PRO A 148 20.11 19.16 -3.59
C PRO A 148 19.08 19.59 -4.64
N VAL A 149 17.86 19.85 -4.19
CA VAL A 149 16.86 20.53 -5.03
C VAL A 149 17.25 21.98 -5.11
N ARG A 150 17.45 22.52 -6.32
CA ARG A 150 17.58 23.97 -6.49
C ARG A 150 16.30 24.61 -5.96
N GLN A 151 16.40 25.29 -4.82
CA GLN A 151 15.36 26.21 -4.42
C GLN A 151 15.34 27.32 -5.45
N TRP A 152 14.22 27.43 -6.18
CA TRP A 152 13.99 28.56 -7.03
C TRP A 152 13.79 29.77 -6.07
N GLN A 153 14.87 30.49 -5.80
CA GLN A 153 14.80 31.82 -5.23
C GLN A 153 14.25 32.69 -6.35
N GLY A 154 12.94 32.94 -6.29
CA GLY A 154 12.29 33.85 -7.22
C GLY A 154 12.95 35.20 -7.09
N ASP A 155 13.93 35.49 -7.93
CA ASP A 155 14.40 36.82 -8.18
C ASP A 155 13.25 37.61 -8.78
N LYS A 156 12.51 38.27 -7.91
CA LYS A 156 11.66 39.41 -8.28
C LYS A 156 12.58 40.58 -8.67
N LYS A 157 13.31 40.43 -9.75
CA LYS A 157 13.79 41.56 -10.55
C LYS A 157 12.84 41.70 -11.72
N PHE A 158 11.69 42.30 -11.46
CA PHE A 158 11.03 43.07 -12.50
C PHE A 158 12.06 44.15 -12.89
N HIS A 159 12.61 44.03 -14.09
CA HIS A 159 13.23 45.11 -14.78
C HIS A 159 12.12 46.18 -14.96
N GLN A 160 12.09 47.17 -14.08
CA GLN A 160 11.43 48.39 -14.40
C GLN A 160 12.26 48.99 -15.56
N VAL A 161 11.68 49.02 -16.74
CA VAL A 161 12.14 49.83 -17.87
C VAL A 161 12.13 51.25 -17.40
N PRO A 162 13.28 52.00 -17.37
CA PRO A 162 13.33 53.36 -16.94
C PRO A 162 12.35 54.22 -17.78
N GLU A 163 11.61 55.11 -17.11
CA GLU A 163 10.62 55.99 -17.74
C GLU A 163 11.22 56.94 -18.77
N SER A 164 12.54 57.01 -18.90
CA SER A 164 13.25 57.87 -19.84
C SER A 164 13.23 57.46 -21.32
N GLU A 165 12.67 56.29 -21.65
CA GLU A 165 12.59 55.85 -23.08
C GLU A 165 11.18 55.83 -23.65
N ARG A 166 10.19 56.43 -22.98
CA ARG A 166 8.80 56.45 -23.50
C ARG A 166 8.46 57.67 -24.38
N ASP A 167 9.37 58.68 -24.44
CA ASP A 167 9.12 59.91 -25.25
C ASP A 167 10.18 60.10 -26.32
N ALA A 168 10.22 59.24 -27.30
CA ALA A 168 10.92 59.50 -28.57
C ALA A 168 10.19 58.84 -29.73
N LYS A 169 9.24 59.68 -30.28
CA LYS A 169 8.56 59.54 -31.59
C LYS A 169 7.59 58.38 -31.77
#